data_edba67ccabc1a3a71a4d1e51d6bd3fea
#
_entry.id   edba67ccabc1a3a71a4d1e51d6bd3fea
#
_cell.length_a   1.000
_cell.length_b   1.000
_cell.length_c   1.000
_cell.angle_alpha   90.00
_cell.angle_beta   90.00
_cell.angle_gamma   90.00
#
_symmetry.space_group_name_H-M   'P 1'
#
loop_
_entity.id
_entity.type
_entity.pdbx_description
1 polymer ?
#
loop_
_entity_poly.entity_id
_entity_poly.type
_entity_poly.pdbx_seq_one_letter_code
_entity_poly.pdbx_strand_id
1 'polypeptide(L)' 'MTTLLFFLAEVALGSFGAALGSGLATIGAAIGIGRIGGSAMEAIARQPEASGDIRSTMI' A
#
# COMPACT_ATOMS: atom_id res chain seq x y z
N MET A 1 5.11 -36.21 -18.37
CA MET A 1 4.75 -34.90 -18.92
C MET A 1 3.61 -34.24 -18.17
N THR A 2 2.57 -34.99 -17.82
CA THR A 2 1.43 -34.44 -17.09
C THR A 2 1.85 -33.86 -15.72
N THR A 3 2.70 -34.58 -15.00
CA THR A 3 3.20 -34.11 -13.68
C THR A 3 3.98 -32.81 -13.81
N LEU A 4 4.80 -32.68 -14.84
CA LEU A 4 5.57 -31.47 -15.10
C LEU A 4 4.64 -30.30 -15.42
N LEU A 5 3.60 -30.55 -16.20
CA LEU A 5 2.62 -29.49 -16.52
C LEU A 5 1.90 -29.01 -15.28
N PHE A 6 1.49 -29.91 -14.39
CA PHE A 6 0.85 -29.51 -13.12
C PHE A 6 1.79 -28.73 -12.24
N PHE A 7 3.06 -29.12 -12.17
CA PHE A 7 4.06 -28.40 -11.40
C PHE A 7 4.24 -26.98 -11.92
N LEU A 8 4.36 -26.82 -13.23
CA LEU A 8 4.51 -25.50 -13.84
C LEU A 8 3.28 -24.64 -13.62
N ALA A 9 2.08 -25.24 -13.66
CA ALA A 9 0.84 -24.51 -13.40
C ALA A 9 0.78 -24.02 -11.96
N GLU A 10 1.20 -24.83 -10.99
CA GLU A 10 1.24 -24.43 -9.59
C GLU A 10 2.22 -23.27 -9.36
N VAL A 11 3.39 -23.33 -9.95
CA VAL A 11 4.39 -22.27 -9.86
C VAL A 11 3.85 -20.97 -10.48
N ALA A 12 3.21 -21.07 -11.64
CA ALA A 12 2.65 -19.91 -12.31
C ALA A 12 1.52 -19.28 -11.51
N LEU A 13 0.66 -20.10 -10.91
CA LEU A 13 -0.43 -19.63 -10.06
C LEU A 13 0.10 -18.94 -8.82
N GLY A 14 1.14 -19.49 -8.19
CA GLY A 14 1.79 -18.88 -7.04
C GLY A 14 2.39 -17.53 -7.38
N SER A 15 3.07 -17.42 -8.51
CA SER A 15 3.64 -16.15 -8.97
C SER A 15 2.56 -15.12 -9.26
N PHE A 16 1.47 -15.52 -9.88
CA PHE A 16 0.33 -14.66 -10.15
C PHE A 16 -0.27 -14.15 -8.84
N GLY A 17 -0.46 -15.06 -7.87
CA GLY A 17 -0.99 -14.69 -6.55
C GLY A 17 -0.11 -13.71 -5.82
N ALA A 18 1.21 -13.92 -5.86
CA ALA A 18 2.16 -13.01 -5.24
C ALA A 18 2.12 -11.62 -5.89
N ALA A 19 2.06 -11.57 -7.22
CA ALA A 19 1.98 -10.30 -7.94
C ALA A 19 0.68 -9.56 -7.64
N LEU A 20 -0.44 -10.28 -7.64
CA LEU A 20 -1.74 -9.71 -7.35
C LEU A 20 -1.81 -9.22 -5.91
N GLY A 21 -1.32 -10.02 -4.95
CA GLY A 21 -1.28 -9.65 -3.54
C GLY A 21 -0.41 -8.41 -3.29
N SER A 22 0.76 -8.36 -3.91
CA SER A 22 1.66 -7.19 -3.81
C SER A 22 1.02 -5.95 -4.39
N GLY A 23 0.35 -6.07 -5.54
CA GLY A 23 -0.35 -4.96 -6.17
C GLY A 23 -1.48 -4.43 -5.29
N LEU A 24 -2.30 -5.32 -4.72
CA LEU A 24 -3.39 -4.93 -3.83
C LEU A 24 -2.87 -4.29 -2.55
N ALA A 25 -1.79 -4.83 -1.98
CA ALA A 25 -1.16 -4.25 -0.80
C ALA A 25 -0.65 -2.84 -1.08
N THR A 26 -0.03 -2.64 -2.23
CA THR A 26 0.48 -1.32 -2.64
C THR A 26 -0.66 -0.31 -2.80
N ILE A 27 -1.77 -0.72 -3.43
CA ILE A 27 -2.94 0.15 -3.59
C ILE A 27 -3.51 0.51 -2.22
N GLY A 28 -3.66 -0.47 -1.33
CA GLY A 28 -4.17 -0.24 0.02
C GLY A 28 -3.28 0.71 0.82
N ALA A 29 -1.98 0.51 0.75
CA ALA A 29 -1.02 1.39 1.42
C ALA A 29 -1.08 2.81 0.88
N ALA A 30 -1.16 2.97 -0.44
CA ALA A 30 -1.24 4.27 -1.09
C ALA A 30 -2.49 5.03 -0.67
N ILE A 31 -3.65 4.35 -0.62
CA ILE A 31 -4.90 4.96 -0.19
C ILE A 31 -4.81 5.38 1.28
N GLY A 32 -4.27 4.50 2.14
CA GLY A 32 -4.13 4.78 3.57
C GLY A 32 -3.21 5.96 3.85
N ILE A 33 -2.04 5.98 3.21
CA ILE A 33 -1.07 7.08 3.36
C ILE A 33 -1.66 8.37 2.82
N GLY A 34 -2.39 8.30 1.70
CA GLY A 34 -3.06 9.46 1.11
C GLY A 34 -4.08 10.08 2.06
N ARG A 35 -4.86 9.25 2.75
CA ARG A 35 -5.84 9.75 3.73
C ARG A 35 -5.17 10.39 4.94
N ILE A 36 -4.09 9.79 5.44
CA ILE A 36 -3.32 10.36 6.54
C ILE A 36 -2.73 11.71 6.13
N GLY A 37 -2.11 11.77 4.95
CA GLY A 37 -1.53 12.99 4.43
C GLY A 37 -2.56 14.10 4.21
N GLY A 38 -3.73 13.74 3.64
CA GLY A 38 -4.82 14.70 3.44
C GLY A 38 -5.33 15.28 4.75
N SER A 39 -5.55 14.43 5.75
CA SER A 39 -6.00 14.88 7.08
C SER A 39 -4.96 15.77 7.75
N ALA A 40 -3.68 15.41 7.62
CA ALA A 40 -2.58 16.21 8.17
C ALA A 40 -2.52 17.61 7.53
N MET A 41 -2.69 17.67 6.21
CA MET A 41 -2.69 18.96 5.51
C MET A 41 -3.86 19.83 5.91
N GLU A 42 -5.04 19.25 6.11
CA GLU A 42 -6.20 19.99 6.61
C GLU A 42 -5.94 20.54 8.01
N ALA A 43 -5.32 19.75 8.90
CA ALA A 43 -4.98 20.19 10.24
C ALA A 43 -3.96 21.34 10.22
N ILE A 44 -2.97 21.27 9.34
CA ILE A 44 -1.98 22.36 9.18
C ILE A 44 -2.66 23.62 8.68
N ALA A 45 -3.62 23.50 7.77
CA ALA A 45 -4.36 24.64 7.27
C ALA A 45 -5.17 25.34 8.38
N ARG A 46 -5.66 24.58 9.36
CA ARG A 46 -6.44 25.14 10.48
C ARG A 46 -5.54 25.70 11.58
N GLN A 47 -4.39 25.07 11.82
CA GLN A 47 -3.44 25.47 12.86
C GLN A 47 -2.01 25.47 12.30
N PRO A 48 -1.65 26.49 11.54
CA PRO A 48 -0.34 26.54 10.88
C PRO A 48 0.83 26.47 11.86
N GLU A 49 0.68 26.98 13.07
CA GLU A 49 1.72 26.95 14.10
C GLU A 49 2.02 25.55 14.61
N ALA A 50 1.11 24.59 14.39
CA ALA A 50 1.28 23.20 14.79
C ALA A 50 1.87 22.33 13.67
N SER A 51 2.30 22.92 12.55
CA SER A 51 2.73 22.17 11.36
C SER A 51 3.87 21.19 11.65
N GLY A 52 4.81 21.56 12.54
CA GLY A 52 5.93 20.69 12.90
C GLY A 52 5.47 19.42 13.61
N ASP A 53 4.58 19.58 14.61
CA ASP A 53 4.04 18.45 15.38
C ASP A 53 3.18 17.54 14.51
N ILE A 54 2.36 18.13 13.66
CA ILE A 54 1.48 17.36 12.75
C ILE A 54 2.32 16.55 11.76
N ARG A 55 3.36 17.14 11.20
CA ARG A 55 4.26 16.45 10.28
C ARG A 55 4.97 15.29 10.97
N SER A 56 5.44 15.47 12.19
CA SER A 56 6.12 14.42 12.95
C SER A 56 5.18 13.25 13.22
N THR A 57 3.92 13.53 13.55
CA THR A 57 2.92 12.49 13.81
C THR A 57 2.56 11.73 12.51
N MET A 58 2.52 12.43 11.38
CA MET A 58 2.18 11.83 10.09
C MET A 58 3.24 10.83 9.61
N ILE A 59 4.50 11.08 9.87
CA ILE A 59 5.60 10.23 9.47
C ILE A 59 5.66 8.97 10.34
#